data_8414c763b24099e1916bdf4cb0430b44
#
_entry.id   8414c763b24099e1916bdf4cb0430b44
#
_cell.length_a   1.000
_cell.length_b   1.000
_cell.length_c   1.000
_cell.angle_alpha   90.00
_cell.angle_beta   90.00
_cell.angle_gamma   90.00
#
_symmetry.space_group_name_H-M   'P 1'
#
loop_
_entity.id
_entity.type
_entity.pdbx_description
1 polymer ?
#
loop_
_entity_poly.entity_id
_entity_poly.type
_entity_poly.pdbx_seq_one_letter_code
_entity_poly.pdbx_strand_id
1 'polypeptide(L)'
;MIVLCAEAATTAAPAEQTSAAGESAAEEATAASGEKKVLKVAMECAYAPYNWTQPDDSNGAVPINDSNEYAYGYDVMMAKKICDELGYDLQIVRLDWDSLIPAVSTGQVDCVIAGQSITTERLQAVDFTEPYYYATIVTLVKNGSKYADAKSVADLAGATCTSQQSTIWYDTCLPQIQDANILAATASAPDMLMSLNADKCDLVVTDQPTGKGALVAYPDFKLLEFGGGEDDFQVTDEDINIGISLKKGNTELKEAIDSVLSKMTKDDFSAMMDEAISVQPLAN
;
A
#
# COMPACT_ATOMS: atom_id res chain seq x y z
N MET A 1 7.87 72.50 -15.45
CA MET A 1 6.92 73.52 -15.05
C MET A 1 6.21 72.88 -13.83
N ILE A 2 6.79 73.08 -12.64
CA ILE A 2 6.37 74.18 -11.72
C ILE A 2 4.92 73.83 -11.25
N VAL A 3 4.52 73.63 -9.97
CA VAL A 3 4.99 74.08 -8.66
C VAL A 3 3.99 73.44 -7.68
N LEU A 4 4.39 72.73 -6.60
CA LEU A 4 4.45 73.21 -5.20
C LEU A 4 3.10 73.75 -4.66
N CYS A 5 2.61 73.43 -3.53
CA CYS A 5 2.96 73.63 -2.12
C CYS A 5 1.87 73.01 -1.28
N ALA A 6 2.12 72.33 -0.24
CA ALA A 6 2.59 72.67 1.10
C ALA A 6 1.47 73.01 2.10
N GLU A 7 1.55 72.35 3.23
CA GLU A 7 1.58 72.79 4.65
C GLU A 7 0.24 73.19 5.26
N ALA A 8 -0.02 73.05 6.51
CA ALA A 8 0.63 72.57 7.73
C ALA A 8 -0.43 72.44 8.81
N ALA A 9 -0.20 71.54 9.71
CA ALA A 9 0.10 71.70 11.13
C ALA A 9 -0.98 72.21 12.11
N THR A 10 -1.09 71.51 13.16
CA THR A 10 -0.88 71.72 14.63
C THR A 10 -2.18 71.86 15.37
N THR A 11 -2.47 71.31 16.56
CA THR A 11 -1.72 71.08 17.80
C THR A 11 -2.54 70.32 18.81
N ALA A 12 -1.85 69.51 19.59
CA ALA A 12 -1.83 69.37 21.06
C ALA A 12 -3.02 68.84 21.85
N ALA A 13 -2.66 67.83 22.64
CA ALA A 13 -3.28 67.31 23.88
C ALA A 13 -3.34 68.33 25.02
N PRO A 14 -3.90 68.08 26.24
CA PRO A 14 -3.56 66.89 27.07
C PRO A 14 -4.66 66.27 27.98
N ALA A 15 -4.35 65.12 28.52
CA ALA A 15 -4.48 64.51 29.86
C ALA A 15 -5.78 64.76 30.71
N GLU A 16 -6.32 63.71 31.34
CA GLU A 16 -5.97 63.09 32.62
C GLU A 16 -6.98 61.99 33.02
N GLN A 17 -6.48 60.88 33.42
CA GLN A 17 -6.69 59.99 34.57
C GLN A 17 -8.11 59.91 35.17
N THR A 18 -8.72 58.73 35.42
CA THR A 18 -8.42 57.81 36.56
C THR A 18 -9.35 56.63 36.62
N SER A 19 -8.77 55.55 37.03
CA SER A 19 -9.10 54.47 37.99
C SER A 19 -10.15 53.42 37.67
N ALA A 20 -9.60 52.23 37.58
CA ALA A 20 -9.85 51.00 38.31
C ALA A 20 -11.29 50.56 38.59
N ALA A 21 -11.62 49.38 38.08
CA ALA A 21 -12.01 48.21 38.89
C ALA A 21 -12.17 47.01 37.94
N GLY A 22 -11.58 45.89 38.37
CA GLY A 22 -11.57 44.67 37.63
C GLY A 22 -12.90 43.96 37.57
N GLU A 23 -13.03 43.16 36.55
CA GLU A 23 -13.82 41.92 36.61
C GLU A 23 -13.34 40.94 35.56
N SER A 24 -12.93 39.83 36.07
CA SER A 24 -12.93 38.46 35.53
C SER A 24 -13.10 38.32 34.03
N ALA A 25 -11.99 38.09 33.33
CA ALA A 25 -12.01 37.46 32.03
C ALA A 25 -12.42 36.00 32.21
N ALA A 26 -13.65 35.67 31.82
CA ALA A 26 -14.00 34.30 31.49
C ALA A 26 -13.28 33.96 30.21
N GLU A 27 -12.28 33.07 30.28
CA GLU A 27 -11.71 32.37 29.15
C GLU A 27 -12.82 31.53 28.51
N GLU A 28 -13.45 32.06 27.49
CA GLU A 28 -14.18 31.26 26.52
C GLU A 28 -13.14 30.41 25.80
N ALA A 29 -13.00 29.15 26.24
CA ALA A 29 -12.38 28.10 25.45
C ALA A 29 -13.22 27.94 24.19
N THR A 30 -12.84 28.64 23.12
CA THR A 30 -13.26 28.31 21.78
C THR A 30 -12.71 26.93 21.49
N ALA A 31 -13.55 25.92 21.61
CA ALA A 31 -13.32 24.63 21.01
C ALA A 31 -13.19 24.88 19.49
N ALA A 32 -11.96 24.95 19.01
CA ALA A 32 -11.67 24.86 17.61
C ALA A 32 -12.18 23.48 17.15
N SER A 33 -13.24 23.46 16.35
CA SER A 33 -13.62 22.30 15.55
C SER A 33 -12.50 22.14 14.52
N GLY A 34 -11.41 21.49 14.92
CA GLY A 34 -10.30 21.17 14.03
C GLY A 34 -10.82 20.17 13.01
N GLU A 35 -10.88 20.56 11.75
CA GLU A 35 -11.01 19.62 10.66
C GLU A 35 -9.89 18.58 10.83
N LYS A 36 -10.27 17.30 10.85
CA LYS A 36 -9.29 16.22 10.89
C LYS A 36 -8.39 16.30 9.65
N LYS A 37 -7.12 16.05 9.83
CA LYS A 37 -6.18 15.94 8.72
C LYS A 37 -6.58 14.73 7.87
N VAL A 38 -6.65 14.91 6.55
CA VAL A 38 -6.95 13.83 5.62
C VAL A 38 -5.64 13.13 5.25
N LEU A 39 -5.62 11.80 5.30
CA LEU A 39 -4.53 10.97 4.79
C LEU A 39 -4.96 10.36 3.45
N LYS A 40 -4.31 10.78 2.36
CA LYS A 40 -4.54 10.25 1.02
C LYS A 40 -3.66 9.01 0.79
N VAL A 41 -4.30 7.86 0.73
CA VAL A 41 -3.63 6.56 0.55
C VAL A 41 -3.93 6.02 -0.83
N ALA A 42 -2.88 5.79 -1.64
CA ALA A 42 -3.05 5.15 -2.93
C ALA A 42 -2.88 3.63 -2.84
N MET A 43 -3.67 2.93 -3.64
CA MET A 43 -3.63 1.48 -3.85
C MET A 43 -4.29 1.13 -5.18
N GLU A 44 -4.12 -0.11 -5.68
CA GLU A 44 -4.72 -0.53 -6.96
C GLU A 44 -6.23 -0.74 -6.86
N CYS A 45 -6.74 -1.14 -5.69
CA CYS A 45 -8.12 -1.61 -5.48
C CYS A 45 -8.50 -2.79 -6.41
N ALA A 46 -7.50 -3.56 -6.84
CA ALA A 46 -7.66 -4.72 -7.73
C ALA A 46 -6.72 -5.88 -7.36
N TYR A 47 -6.15 -5.87 -6.17
CA TYR A 47 -5.09 -6.79 -5.70
C TYR A 47 -5.53 -7.52 -4.42
N ALA A 48 -6.49 -8.44 -4.52
CA ALA A 48 -6.87 -9.31 -3.38
C ALA A 48 -5.74 -10.28 -3.03
N PRO A 49 -5.50 -10.58 -1.74
CA PRO A 49 -6.23 -10.14 -0.55
C PRO A 49 -5.78 -8.80 0.04
N TYR A 50 -4.80 -8.13 -0.57
CA TYR A 50 -4.29 -6.85 -0.07
C TYR A 50 -5.31 -5.72 -0.20
N ASN A 51 -5.84 -5.49 -1.39
CA ASN A 51 -6.84 -4.45 -1.63
C ASN A 51 -7.69 -4.78 -2.87
N TRP A 52 -9.01 -4.65 -2.76
CA TRP A 52 -9.93 -4.91 -3.86
C TRP A 52 -11.11 -3.95 -3.83
N THR A 53 -11.82 -3.87 -4.97
CA THR A 53 -13.06 -3.10 -5.12
C THR A 53 -14.28 -3.95 -4.83
N GLN A 54 -15.27 -3.38 -4.12
CA GLN A 54 -16.58 -3.97 -3.89
C GLN A 54 -17.69 -2.92 -4.01
N PRO A 55 -18.97 -3.36 -4.21
CA PRO A 55 -20.07 -2.43 -4.52
C PRO A 55 -20.64 -1.69 -3.31
N ASP A 56 -20.35 -2.12 -2.09
CA ASP A 56 -20.94 -1.59 -0.86
C ASP A 56 -19.92 -1.53 0.28
N ASP A 57 -20.35 -1.01 1.43
CA ASP A 57 -19.55 -0.80 2.63
C ASP A 57 -19.47 -2.04 3.54
N SER A 58 -19.88 -3.20 3.08
CA SER A 58 -19.76 -4.46 3.84
C SER A 58 -18.33 -4.70 4.30
N ASN A 59 -18.17 -5.43 5.39
CA ASN A 59 -16.89 -5.66 6.08
C ASN A 59 -16.18 -4.38 6.58
N GLY A 60 -16.82 -3.22 6.48
CA GLY A 60 -16.23 -1.94 6.81
C GLY A 60 -15.35 -1.36 5.71
N ALA A 61 -15.67 -1.66 4.46
CA ALA A 61 -15.02 -1.10 3.29
C ALA A 61 -15.12 0.44 3.26
N VAL A 62 -14.15 1.07 2.64
CA VAL A 62 -14.00 2.54 2.59
C VAL A 62 -14.32 3.03 1.17
N PRO A 63 -15.07 4.12 1.01
CA PRO A 63 -15.33 4.69 -0.31
C PRO A 63 -14.01 5.00 -1.04
N ILE A 64 -13.96 4.64 -2.32
CA ILE A 64 -12.87 5.03 -3.21
C ILE A 64 -13.13 6.46 -3.69
N ASN A 65 -12.14 7.34 -3.58
CA ASN A 65 -12.27 8.74 -4.03
C ASN A 65 -12.65 8.82 -5.52
N ASP A 66 -13.56 9.74 -5.84
CA ASP A 66 -14.07 9.95 -7.19
C ASP A 66 -14.72 8.70 -7.84
N SER A 67 -15.23 7.76 -7.02
CA SER A 67 -15.93 6.55 -7.43
C SER A 67 -17.20 6.32 -6.60
N ASN A 68 -18.10 5.47 -7.11
CA ASN A 68 -19.26 4.97 -6.35
C ASN A 68 -18.99 3.59 -5.75
N GLU A 69 -17.74 3.15 -5.78
CA GLU A 69 -17.29 1.85 -5.29
C GLU A 69 -16.52 2.00 -3.98
N TYR A 70 -16.30 0.88 -3.31
CA TYR A 70 -15.62 0.80 -2.03
C TYR A 70 -14.37 -0.06 -2.15
N ALA A 71 -13.34 0.25 -1.38
CA ALA A 71 -12.14 -0.56 -1.25
C ALA A 71 -12.18 -1.34 0.07
N TYR A 72 -11.76 -2.60 0.02
CA TYR A 72 -11.51 -3.43 1.20
C TYR A 72 -10.27 -4.30 0.99
N GLY A 73 -9.83 -4.98 2.05
CA GLY A 73 -8.66 -5.86 2.09
C GLY A 73 -7.67 -5.46 3.16
N TYR A 74 -6.58 -6.21 3.23
CA TYR A 74 -5.54 -6.03 4.25
C TYR A 74 -5.00 -4.60 4.30
N ASP A 75 -4.69 -4.00 3.15
CA ASP A 75 -4.15 -2.64 3.06
C ASP A 75 -5.15 -1.58 3.53
N VAL A 76 -6.45 -1.80 3.24
CA VAL A 76 -7.51 -0.90 3.71
C VAL A 76 -7.70 -1.02 5.22
N MET A 77 -7.65 -2.24 5.78
CA MET A 77 -7.70 -2.48 7.22
C MET A 77 -6.53 -1.78 7.92
N MET A 78 -5.32 -1.89 7.35
CA MET A 78 -4.12 -1.21 7.86
C MET A 78 -4.25 0.31 7.77
N ALA A 79 -4.70 0.85 6.64
CA ALA A 79 -4.92 2.28 6.45
C ALA A 79 -5.93 2.85 7.46
N LYS A 80 -7.02 2.13 7.71
CA LYS A 80 -8.02 2.50 8.74
C LYS A 80 -7.39 2.53 10.12
N LYS A 81 -6.65 1.48 10.49
CA LYS A 81 -5.99 1.39 11.80
C LYS A 81 -5.02 2.56 12.01
N ILE A 82 -4.22 2.91 10.99
CA ILE A 82 -3.31 4.04 11.04
C ILE A 82 -4.08 5.36 11.21
N CYS A 83 -5.13 5.59 10.43
CA CYS A 83 -5.94 6.80 10.51
C CYS A 83 -6.65 6.93 11.86
N ASP A 84 -7.20 5.86 12.40
CA ASP A 84 -7.88 5.84 13.69
C ASP A 84 -6.91 6.20 14.84
N GLU A 85 -5.71 5.62 14.84
CA GLU A 85 -4.68 5.88 15.86
C GLU A 85 -4.11 7.31 15.78
N LEU A 86 -3.96 7.86 14.57
CA LEU A 86 -3.41 9.19 14.33
C LEU A 86 -4.48 10.31 14.31
N GLY A 87 -5.76 9.95 14.37
CA GLY A 87 -6.87 10.90 14.31
C GLY A 87 -7.04 11.55 12.93
N TYR A 88 -6.71 10.85 11.84
CA TYR A 88 -6.85 11.29 10.46
C TYR A 88 -8.16 10.77 9.84
N ASP A 89 -8.67 11.47 8.83
CA ASP A 89 -9.69 10.93 7.93
C ASP A 89 -9.02 10.24 6.75
N LEU A 90 -9.47 9.02 6.44
CA LEU A 90 -8.91 8.21 5.35
C LEU A 90 -9.54 8.57 4.01
N GLN A 91 -8.71 8.83 3.00
CA GLN A 91 -9.11 8.96 1.61
C GLN A 91 -8.37 7.93 0.75
N ILE A 92 -9.09 6.96 0.19
CA ILE A 92 -8.52 5.97 -0.74
C ILE A 92 -8.49 6.54 -2.15
N VAL A 93 -7.31 6.47 -2.78
CA VAL A 93 -7.08 6.90 -4.18
C VAL A 93 -6.70 5.66 -5.00
N ARG A 94 -7.54 5.28 -5.95
CA ARG A 94 -7.26 4.15 -6.85
C ARG A 94 -6.34 4.59 -7.98
N LEU A 95 -5.22 3.88 -8.16
CA LEU A 95 -4.25 4.10 -9.23
C LEU A 95 -3.76 2.74 -9.77
N ASP A 96 -3.35 2.71 -11.03
CA ASP A 96 -2.68 1.55 -11.59
C ASP A 96 -1.31 1.34 -10.92
N TRP A 97 -0.83 0.08 -10.88
CA TRP A 97 0.40 -0.33 -10.21
C TRP A 97 1.60 0.58 -10.51
N ASP A 98 1.90 0.80 -11.79
CA ASP A 98 3.05 1.60 -12.21
C ASP A 98 2.91 3.11 -11.88
N SER A 99 1.72 3.56 -11.50
CA SER A 99 1.44 4.95 -11.12
C SER A 99 1.64 5.22 -9.63
N LEU A 100 1.73 4.18 -8.79
CA LEU A 100 1.78 4.32 -7.33
C LEU A 100 3.04 5.07 -6.86
N ILE A 101 4.23 4.59 -7.22
CA ILE A 101 5.50 5.23 -6.84
C ILE A 101 5.63 6.66 -7.41
N PRO A 102 5.32 6.93 -8.69
CA PRO A 102 5.26 8.30 -9.21
C PRO A 102 4.33 9.23 -8.43
N ALA A 103 3.13 8.76 -8.06
CA ALA A 103 2.15 9.56 -7.34
C ALA A 103 2.64 9.98 -5.95
N VAL A 104 3.22 9.06 -5.17
CA VAL A 104 3.72 9.38 -3.83
C VAL A 104 5.01 10.21 -3.90
N SER A 105 5.91 9.95 -4.83
CA SER A 105 7.16 10.70 -4.97
C SER A 105 6.92 12.17 -5.35
N THR A 106 5.89 12.45 -6.15
CA THR A 106 5.49 13.82 -6.49
C THR A 106 4.62 14.50 -5.43
N GLY A 107 4.07 13.75 -4.46
CA GLY A 107 3.20 14.25 -3.42
C GLY A 107 1.73 14.43 -3.88
N GLN A 108 1.31 13.71 -4.91
CA GLN A 108 -0.09 13.62 -5.33
C GLN A 108 -0.93 12.90 -4.26
N VAL A 109 -0.32 11.92 -3.61
CA VAL A 109 -0.84 11.20 -2.44
C VAL A 109 0.17 11.28 -1.30
N ASP A 110 -0.28 11.04 -0.06
CA ASP A 110 0.57 11.12 1.13
C ASP A 110 1.40 9.84 1.32
N CYS A 111 0.80 8.69 1.03
CA CYS A 111 1.48 7.39 1.08
C CYS A 111 0.82 6.39 0.12
N VAL A 112 1.52 5.27 -0.08
CA VAL A 112 1.00 4.08 -0.79
C VAL A 112 0.98 2.91 0.18
N ILE A 113 -0.17 2.23 0.27
CA ILE A 113 -0.34 0.97 0.99
C ILE A 113 -0.93 -0.02 -0.04
N ALA A 114 -0.08 -0.84 -0.63
CA ALA A 114 -0.43 -1.66 -1.79
C ALA A 114 0.41 -2.94 -1.92
N GLY A 115 0.74 -3.60 -0.81
CA GLY A 115 1.52 -4.83 -0.86
C GLY A 115 2.93 -4.67 -1.45
N GLN A 116 3.53 -3.48 -1.37
CA GLN A 116 4.81 -3.19 -2.03
C GLN A 116 6.01 -3.68 -1.23
N SER A 117 6.87 -4.50 -1.84
CA SER A 117 8.18 -4.88 -1.27
C SER A 117 9.09 -3.65 -1.12
N ILE A 118 9.88 -3.63 -0.04
CA ILE A 118 10.88 -2.61 0.25
C ILE A 118 12.15 -2.94 -0.54
N THR A 119 12.18 -2.63 -1.83
CA THR A 119 13.35 -2.92 -2.67
C THR A 119 14.33 -1.78 -2.71
N THR A 120 15.63 -2.11 -2.89
CA THR A 120 16.70 -1.13 -3.06
C THR A 120 16.41 -0.17 -4.23
N GLU A 121 15.76 -0.65 -5.30
CA GLU A 121 15.37 0.19 -6.44
C GLU A 121 14.31 1.23 -6.03
N ARG A 122 13.24 0.80 -5.35
CA ARG A 122 12.17 1.71 -4.89
C ARG A 122 12.69 2.73 -3.87
N LEU A 123 13.63 2.32 -3.01
CA LEU A 123 14.29 3.21 -2.04
C LEU A 123 15.08 4.35 -2.69
N GLN A 124 15.39 4.30 -3.99
CA GLN A 124 15.97 5.44 -4.69
C GLN A 124 14.97 6.58 -4.90
N ALA A 125 13.69 6.27 -5.06
CA ALA A 125 12.63 7.22 -5.38
C ALA A 125 11.78 7.64 -4.17
N VAL A 126 11.58 6.75 -3.20
CA VAL A 126 10.68 6.91 -2.05
C VAL A 126 11.35 6.44 -0.75
N ASP A 127 10.76 6.81 0.39
CA ASP A 127 11.08 6.19 1.68
C ASP A 127 9.99 5.16 2.03
N PHE A 128 10.33 4.20 2.89
CA PHE A 128 9.39 3.21 3.41
C PHE A 128 9.32 3.28 4.93
N THR A 129 8.18 2.88 5.47
CA THR A 129 8.01 2.56 6.90
C THR A 129 8.76 1.29 7.27
N GLU A 130 8.76 0.95 8.56
CA GLU A 130 8.98 -0.43 8.99
C GLU A 130 7.98 -1.35 8.26
N PRO A 131 8.33 -2.64 8.06
CA PRO A 131 7.43 -3.57 7.40
C PRO A 131 6.09 -3.70 8.13
N TYR A 132 4.99 -3.69 7.37
CA TYR A 132 3.65 -3.98 7.89
C TYR A 132 3.16 -5.39 7.51
N TYR A 133 3.94 -6.11 6.71
CA TYR A 133 3.78 -7.54 6.43
C TYR A 133 5.12 -8.18 6.04
N TYR A 134 5.19 -9.51 6.24
CA TYR A 134 6.37 -10.31 5.91
C TYR A 134 5.90 -11.45 5.01
N ALA A 135 6.06 -11.29 3.71
CA ALA A 135 5.64 -12.26 2.72
C ALA A 135 6.73 -13.31 2.47
N THR A 136 6.33 -14.47 2.00
CA THR A 136 7.22 -15.47 1.38
C THR A 136 6.88 -15.61 -0.09
N ILE A 137 7.85 -16.03 -0.89
CA ILE A 137 7.64 -16.25 -2.33
C ILE A 137 7.05 -17.65 -2.54
N VAL A 138 6.08 -17.73 -3.41
CA VAL A 138 5.42 -19.00 -3.76
C VAL A 138 5.25 -19.11 -5.27
N THR A 139 5.08 -20.34 -5.75
CA THR A 139 4.73 -20.63 -7.13
C THR A 139 3.32 -21.20 -7.20
N LEU A 140 2.52 -20.71 -8.13
CA LEU A 140 1.22 -21.30 -8.46
C LEU A 140 1.33 -22.07 -9.77
N VAL A 141 0.78 -23.28 -9.76
CA VAL A 141 0.64 -24.16 -10.91
C VAL A 141 -0.78 -24.69 -10.97
N LYS A 142 -1.20 -25.31 -12.08
CA LYS A 142 -2.45 -26.07 -12.09
C LYS A 142 -2.27 -27.48 -11.51
N ASN A 143 -3.32 -27.96 -10.84
CA ASN A 143 -3.41 -29.36 -10.43
C ASN A 143 -3.23 -30.29 -11.65
N GLY A 144 -2.38 -31.31 -11.50
CA GLY A 144 -2.10 -32.28 -12.59
C GLY A 144 -1.15 -31.77 -13.67
N SER A 145 -0.61 -30.54 -13.58
CA SER A 145 0.50 -30.12 -14.44
C SER A 145 1.76 -30.92 -14.13
N LYS A 146 2.69 -30.97 -15.08
CA LYS A 146 4.00 -31.66 -14.89
C LYS A 146 4.83 -31.08 -13.75
N TYR A 147 4.51 -29.86 -13.31
CA TYR A 147 5.19 -29.16 -12.22
C TYR A 147 4.46 -29.25 -10.87
N ALA A 148 3.29 -29.91 -10.83
CA ALA A 148 2.46 -29.93 -9.62
C ALA A 148 3.15 -30.59 -8.40
N ASP A 149 4.15 -31.42 -8.59
CA ASP A 149 4.88 -32.11 -7.53
C ASP A 149 6.32 -31.61 -7.35
N ALA A 150 6.66 -30.44 -7.94
CA ALA A 150 7.95 -29.78 -7.76
C ALA A 150 8.25 -29.51 -6.28
N LYS A 151 9.51 -29.71 -5.89
CA LYS A 151 10.00 -29.55 -4.52
C LYS A 151 11.08 -28.46 -4.41
N SER A 152 11.52 -27.95 -5.55
CA SER A 152 12.55 -26.93 -5.64
C SER A 152 12.35 -26.07 -6.88
N VAL A 153 13.01 -24.91 -6.93
CA VAL A 153 13.09 -24.07 -8.14
C VAL A 153 13.71 -24.84 -9.31
N ALA A 154 14.66 -25.75 -9.03
CA ALA A 154 15.29 -26.59 -10.06
C ALA A 154 14.28 -27.51 -10.77
N ASP A 155 13.25 -27.99 -10.08
CA ASP A 155 12.19 -28.84 -10.66
C ASP A 155 11.28 -28.08 -11.63
N LEU A 156 11.36 -26.75 -11.67
CA LEU A 156 10.60 -25.88 -12.57
C LEU A 156 11.30 -25.67 -13.92
N ALA A 157 12.46 -26.30 -14.15
CA ALA A 157 13.26 -26.09 -15.35
C ALA A 157 12.45 -26.26 -16.64
N GLY A 158 12.65 -25.35 -17.60
CA GLY A 158 11.96 -25.31 -18.88
C GLY A 158 10.49 -24.93 -18.83
N ALA A 159 10.01 -24.36 -17.72
CA ALA A 159 8.64 -23.89 -17.60
C ALA A 159 8.39 -22.65 -18.46
N THR A 160 7.19 -22.58 -19.03
CA THR A 160 6.65 -21.31 -19.54
C THR A 160 6.03 -20.55 -18.37
N CYS A 161 6.51 -19.35 -18.09
CA CYS A 161 6.12 -18.62 -16.90
C CYS A 161 5.93 -17.12 -17.15
N THR A 162 5.18 -16.47 -16.27
CA THR A 162 5.03 -15.01 -16.21
C THR A 162 4.78 -14.57 -14.78
N SER A 163 4.82 -13.26 -14.55
CA SER A 163 4.38 -12.62 -13.32
C SER A 163 4.02 -11.16 -13.58
N GLN A 164 3.67 -10.41 -12.52
CA GLN A 164 3.33 -8.99 -12.63
C GLN A 164 4.60 -8.17 -12.88
N GLN A 165 4.49 -7.16 -13.75
CA GLN A 165 5.56 -6.23 -14.07
C GLN A 165 6.03 -5.43 -12.84
N SER A 166 7.28 -4.97 -12.87
CA SER A 166 7.85 -4.11 -11.82
C SER A 166 7.79 -4.75 -10.42
N THR A 167 7.89 -6.08 -10.35
CA THR A 167 7.93 -6.85 -9.10
C THR A 167 9.17 -7.74 -9.04
N ILE A 168 9.60 -8.06 -7.82
CA ILE A 168 10.69 -9.05 -7.62
C ILE A 168 10.33 -10.43 -8.18
N TRP A 169 9.06 -10.75 -8.26
CA TRP A 169 8.59 -12.02 -8.81
C TRP A 169 9.00 -12.18 -10.27
N TYR A 170 8.79 -11.13 -11.07
CA TYR A 170 9.15 -11.15 -12.49
C TYR A 170 10.64 -10.89 -12.70
N ASP A 171 11.20 -9.87 -12.06
CA ASP A 171 12.54 -9.37 -12.36
C ASP A 171 13.64 -10.17 -11.68
N THR A 172 13.36 -10.76 -10.50
CA THR A 172 14.35 -11.49 -9.69
C THR A 172 14.10 -13.00 -9.66
N CYS A 173 12.83 -13.43 -9.46
CA CYS A 173 12.54 -14.85 -9.26
C CYS A 173 12.48 -15.65 -10.58
N LEU A 174 11.73 -15.18 -11.59
CA LEU A 174 11.60 -15.93 -12.85
C LEU A 174 12.95 -16.23 -13.54
N PRO A 175 13.94 -15.32 -13.57
CA PRO A 175 15.26 -15.61 -14.17
C PRO A 175 16.05 -16.71 -13.46
N GLN A 176 15.69 -17.10 -12.25
CA GLN A 176 16.34 -18.20 -11.52
C GLN A 176 15.87 -19.59 -11.98
N ILE A 177 14.76 -19.65 -12.71
CA ILE A 177 14.26 -20.93 -13.27
C ILE A 177 15.07 -21.27 -14.50
N GLN A 178 15.80 -22.38 -14.43
CA GLN A 178 16.68 -22.83 -15.53
C GLN A 178 15.89 -23.05 -16.82
N ASP A 179 16.39 -22.53 -17.95
CA ASP A 179 15.80 -22.71 -19.29
C ASP A 179 14.31 -22.28 -19.37
N ALA A 180 13.85 -21.38 -18.49
CA ALA A 180 12.48 -20.90 -18.51
C ALA A 180 12.14 -20.12 -19.79
N ASN A 181 10.94 -20.36 -20.31
CA ASN A 181 10.34 -19.49 -21.33
C ASN A 181 9.54 -18.39 -20.63
N ILE A 182 10.20 -17.26 -20.31
CA ILE A 182 9.58 -16.14 -19.63
C ILE A 182 8.78 -15.33 -20.63
N LEU A 183 7.45 -15.32 -20.47
CA LEU A 183 6.54 -14.51 -21.26
C LEU A 183 6.61 -13.03 -20.85
N ALA A 184 5.98 -12.14 -21.63
CA ALA A 184 5.83 -10.75 -21.24
C ALA A 184 5.12 -10.64 -19.88
N ALA A 185 5.60 -9.71 -19.05
CA ALA A 185 4.98 -9.44 -17.75
C ALA A 185 3.53 -8.98 -17.90
N THR A 186 2.72 -9.27 -16.90
CA THR A 186 1.32 -8.82 -16.84
C THR A 186 1.21 -7.48 -16.11
N ALA A 187 0.19 -6.69 -16.43
CA ALA A 187 0.00 -5.37 -15.86
C ALA A 187 -0.45 -5.43 -14.38
N SER A 188 -1.16 -6.50 -14.00
CA SER A 188 -1.74 -6.67 -12.67
C SER A 188 -1.66 -8.11 -12.17
N ALA A 189 -1.83 -8.31 -10.85
CA ALA A 189 -1.92 -9.65 -10.28
C ALA A 189 -3.14 -10.45 -10.80
N PRO A 190 -4.34 -9.88 -10.97
CA PRO A 190 -5.44 -10.59 -11.63
C PRO A 190 -5.10 -11.08 -13.03
N ASP A 191 -4.42 -10.26 -13.87
CA ASP A 191 -4.01 -10.67 -15.21
C ASP A 191 -3.00 -11.83 -15.19
N MET A 192 -2.10 -11.82 -14.20
CA MET A 192 -1.16 -12.92 -13.95
C MET A 192 -1.91 -14.22 -13.63
N LEU A 193 -2.85 -14.19 -12.68
CA LEU A 193 -3.66 -15.36 -12.32
C LEU A 193 -4.54 -15.84 -13.49
N MET A 194 -5.13 -14.92 -14.26
CA MET A 194 -5.86 -15.25 -15.47
C MET A 194 -4.99 -15.92 -16.53
N SER A 195 -3.73 -15.53 -16.65
CA SER A 195 -2.80 -16.16 -17.60
C SER A 195 -2.55 -17.62 -17.26
N LEU A 196 -2.38 -17.96 -15.99
CA LEU A 196 -2.28 -19.34 -15.51
C LEU A 196 -3.61 -20.09 -15.71
N ASN A 197 -4.73 -19.47 -15.34
CA ASN A 197 -6.06 -20.08 -15.47
C ASN A 197 -6.40 -20.42 -16.93
N ALA A 198 -5.99 -19.59 -17.87
CA ALA A 198 -6.21 -19.76 -19.31
C ALA A 198 -5.16 -20.63 -20.01
N ASP A 199 -4.31 -21.35 -19.28
CA ASP A 199 -3.23 -22.21 -19.80
C ASP A 199 -2.24 -21.47 -20.74
N LYS A 200 -2.06 -20.15 -20.55
CA LYS A 200 -1.09 -19.37 -21.31
C LYS A 200 0.34 -19.60 -20.79
N CYS A 201 0.49 -19.99 -19.55
CA CYS A 201 1.74 -20.34 -18.91
C CYS A 201 1.56 -21.58 -18.02
N ASP A 202 2.68 -22.26 -17.71
CA ASP A 202 2.71 -23.44 -16.85
C ASP A 202 2.65 -23.04 -15.36
N LEU A 203 3.21 -21.87 -15.03
CA LEU A 203 3.28 -21.37 -13.66
C LEU A 203 3.38 -19.84 -13.60
N VAL A 204 3.04 -19.31 -12.43
CA VAL A 204 3.32 -17.92 -12.04
C VAL A 204 3.98 -17.89 -10.67
N VAL A 205 4.81 -16.87 -10.42
CA VAL A 205 5.46 -16.63 -9.13
C VAL A 205 4.83 -15.41 -8.49
N THR A 206 4.54 -15.49 -7.19
CA THR A 206 3.90 -14.42 -6.42
C THR A 206 4.25 -14.55 -4.93
N ASP A 207 3.64 -13.76 -4.06
CA ASP A 207 3.73 -13.93 -2.61
C ASP A 207 2.69 -14.90 -2.06
N GLN A 208 2.90 -15.35 -0.81
CA GLN A 208 2.04 -16.34 -0.18
C GLN A 208 0.59 -15.83 0.03
N PRO A 209 0.33 -14.58 0.48
CA PRO A 209 -1.04 -14.09 0.59
C PRO A 209 -1.81 -14.14 -0.73
N THR A 210 -1.21 -13.64 -1.80
CA THR A 210 -1.79 -13.72 -3.16
C THR A 210 -2.00 -15.16 -3.59
N GLY A 211 -1.00 -16.04 -3.34
CA GLY A 211 -1.10 -17.47 -3.62
C GLY A 211 -2.25 -18.14 -2.88
N LYS A 212 -2.38 -17.91 -1.58
CA LYS A 212 -3.51 -18.45 -0.77
C LYS A 212 -4.85 -17.91 -1.23
N GLY A 213 -4.92 -16.61 -1.51
CA GLY A 213 -6.12 -15.97 -2.06
C GLY A 213 -6.53 -16.58 -3.41
N ALA A 214 -5.54 -16.85 -4.27
CA ALA A 214 -5.78 -17.48 -5.56
C ALA A 214 -6.39 -18.88 -5.45
N LEU A 215 -6.04 -19.68 -4.45
CA LEU A 215 -6.65 -21.01 -4.25
C LEU A 215 -8.13 -20.94 -3.92
N VAL A 216 -8.60 -19.86 -3.30
CA VAL A 216 -10.04 -19.64 -3.04
C VAL A 216 -10.77 -19.32 -4.34
N ALA A 217 -10.14 -18.49 -5.20
CA ALA A 217 -10.72 -18.04 -6.45
C ALA A 217 -10.62 -19.08 -7.58
N TYR A 218 -9.54 -19.88 -7.60
CA TYR A 218 -9.22 -20.88 -8.62
C TYR A 218 -8.92 -22.23 -7.98
N PRO A 219 -9.94 -23.08 -7.73
CA PRO A 219 -9.77 -24.37 -7.03
C PRO A 219 -8.85 -25.38 -7.75
N ASP A 220 -8.61 -25.18 -9.06
CA ASP A 220 -7.70 -26.00 -9.85
C ASP A 220 -6.23 -25.61 -9.70
N PHE A 221 -5.93 -24.54 -8.95
CA PHE A 221 -4.56 -24.14 -8.69
C PHE A 221 -3.97 -24.96 -7.53
N LYS A 222 -2.67 -25.11 -7.58
CA LYS A 222 -1.84 -25.68 -6.53
C LYS A 222 -0.73 -24.71 -6.17
N LEU A 223 -0.59 -24.44 -4.89
CA LEU A 223 0.47 -23.61 -4.35
C LEU A 223 1.66 -24.49 -4.00
N LEU A 224 2.84 -24.09 -4.44
CA LEU A 224 4.13 -24.70 -4.15
C LEU A 224 4.94 -23.76 -3.28
N GLU A 225 5.38 -24.25 -2.14
CA GLU A 225 6.31 -23.59 -1.21
C GLU A 225 7.56 -24.45 -1.10
N PHE A 226 8.73 -23.89 -1.33
CA PHE A 226 9.99 -24.63 -1.32
C PHE A 226 10.73 -24.55 0.03
N GLY A 227 10.18 -23.79 0.98
CA GLY A 227 10.61 -23.79 2.38
C GLY A 227 11.89 -23.03 2.69
N GLY A 228 12.36 -22.21 1.76
CA GLY A 228 13.59 -21.42 1.90
C GLY A 228 14.87 -22.22 1.65
N GLY A 229 16.03 -21.55 1.71
CA GLY A 229 17.33 -22.16 1.50
C GLY A 229 17.70 -22.35 0.02
N GLU A 230 18.55 -23.34 -0.28
CA GLU A 230 19.10 -23.57 -1.63
C GLU A 230 18.06 -24.05 -2.64
N ASP A 231 16.98 -24.67 -2.17
CA ASP A 231 15.91 -25.21 -3.00
C ASP A 231 14.86 -24.16 -3.41
N ASP A 232 14.90 -22.96 -2.81
CA ASP A 232 13.94 -21.87 -3.02
C ASP A 232 14.53 -20.74 -3.85
N PHE A 233 13.68 -19.78 -4.26
CA PHE A 233 14.13 -18.55 -4.89
C PHE A 233 15.05 -17.77 -3.95
N GLN A 234 16.18 -17.35 -4.49
CA GLN A 234 17.16 -16.55 -3.76
C GLN A 234 16.73 -15.09 -3.82
N VAL A 235 16.17 -14.62 -2.72
CA VAL A 235 15.74 -13.24 -2.50
C VAL A 235 16.28 -12.76 -1.15
N THR A 236 16.39 -11.45 -0.97
CA THR A 236 16.81 -10.87 0.31
C THR A 236 15.60 -10.68 1.23
N ASP A 237 15.84 -10.55 2.55
CA ASP A 237 14.76 -10.21 3.49
C ASP A 237 14.10 -8.86 3.13
N GLU A 238 14.86 -7.91 2.57
CA GLU A 238 14.33 -6.62 2.11
C GLU A 238 13.35 -6.77 0.95
N ASP A 239 13.59 -7.72 0.05
CA ASP A 239 12.72 -7.97 -1.10
C ASP A 239 11.35 -8.52 -0.72
N ILE A 240 11.26 -9.28 0.38
CA ILE A 240 10.03 -9.92 0.85
C ILE A 240 9.31 -9.16 1.97
N ASN A 241 9.95 -8.15 2.56
CA ASN A 241 9.33 -7.25 3.52
C ASN A 241 8.43 -6.25 2.80
N ILE A 242 7.18 -6.15 3.24
CA ILE A 242 6.16 -5.28 2.65
C ILE A 242 6.06 -4.01 3.48
N GLY A 243 6.26 -2.84 2.85
CA GLY A 243 6.27 -1.54 3.52
C GLY A 243 5.30 -0.54 2.93
N ILE A 244 4.99 0.50 3.70
CA ILE A 244 4.21 1.66 3.25
C ILE A 244 5.18 2.66 2.65
N SER A 245 5.01 3.00 1.36
CA SER A 245 5.89 3.97 0.72
C SER A 245 5.40 5.41 0.89
N LEU A 246 6.34 6.32 1.11
CA LEU A 246 6.11 7.74 1.34
C LEU A 246 7.04 8.58 0.46
N LYS A 247 6.65 9.84 0.25
CA LYS A 247 7.55 10.79 -0.40
C LYS A 247 8.87 10.88 0.36
N LYS A 248 9.98 10.82 -0.38
CA LYS A 248 11.32 10.87 0.18
C LYS A 248 11.52 12.10 1.06
N GLY A 249 12.03 11.89 2.27
CA GLY A 249 12.25 12.92 3.28
C GLY A 249 11.01 13.32 4.09
N ASN A 250 9.85 12.67 3.91
CA ASN A 250 8.67 12.88 4.76
C ASN A 250 8.80 12.09 6.07
N THR A 251 9.77 12.48 6.90
CA THR A 251 10.10 11.78 8.15
C THR A 251 9.00 11.90 9.19
N GLU A 252 8.29 13.02 9.25
CA GLU A 252 7.19 13.23 10.21
C GLU A 252 6.09 12.18 10.01
N LEU A 253 5.61 12.00 8.79
CA LEU A 253 4.56 11.03 8.50
C LEU A 253 5.07 9.59 8.66
N LYS A 254 6.31 9.31 8.24
CA LYS A 254 6.95 8.00 8.43
C LYS A 254 7.00 7.63 9.91
N GLU A 255 7.54 8.48 10.77
CA GLU A 255 7.64 8.24 12.21
C GLU A 255 6.26 8.07 12.86
N ALA A 256 5.27 8.85 12.43
CA ALA A 256 3.90 8.72 12.92
C ALA A 256 3.32 7.34 12.58
N ILE A 257 3.46 6.89 11.33
CA ILE A 257 2.99 5.56 10.91
C ILE A 257 3.78 4.44 11.63
N ASP A 258 5.11 4.54 11.69
CA ASP A 258 5.97 3.57 12.39
C ASP A 258 5.58 3.44 13.88
N SER A 259 5.15 4.53 14.51
CA SER A 259 4.66 4.50 15.89
C SER A 259 3.39 3.64 16.07
N VAL A 260 2.58 3.52 15.02
CA VAL A 260 1.40 2.64 15.00
C VAL A 260 1.83 1.19 14.73
N LEU A 261 2.67 0.98 13.72
CA LEU A 261 3.13 -0.36 13.32
C LEU A 261 3.91 -1.05 14.44
N SER A 262 4.73 -0.31 15.19
CA SER A 262 5.53 -0.84 16.32
C SER A 262 4.71 -1.40 17.49
N LYS A 263 3.40 -1.10 17.55
CA LYS A 263 2.48 -1.66 18.55
C LYS A 263 1.92 -3.03 18.12
N MET A 264 2.16 -3.44 16.87
CA MET A 264 1.66 -4.67 16.28
C MET A 264 2.76 -5.73 16.23
N THR A 265 2.36 -6.98 16.37
CA THR A 265 3.23 -8.15 16.24
C THR A 265 3.07 -8.79 14.85
N LYS A 266 3.98 -9.69 14.48
CA LYS A 266 3.84 -10.51 13.25
C LYS A 266 2.55 -11.33 13.26
N ASP A 267 2.12 -11.80 14.42
CA ASP A 267 0.88 -12.56 14.57
C ASP A 267 -0.35 -11.67 14.32
N ASP A 268 -0.32 -10.39 14.76
CA ASP A 268 -1.39 -9.43 14.47
C ASP A 268 -1.50 -9.16 12.96
N PHE A 269 -0.37 -8.99 12.27
CA PHE A 269 -0.33 -8.84 10.81
C PHE A 269 -0.88 -10.07 10.10
N SER A 270 -0.48 -11.27 10.53
CA SER A 270 -0.97 -12.52 9.95
C SER A 270 -2.46 -12.74 10.17
N ALA A 271 -2.96 -12.46 11.36
CA ALA A 271 -4.39 -12.58 11.68
C ALA A 271 -5.25 -11.62 10.84
N MET A 272 -4.79 -10.38 10.62
CA MET A 272 -5.46 -9.40 9.77
C MET A 272 -5.46 -9.85 8.29
N MET A 273 -4.37 -10.46 7.82
CA MET A 273 -4.29 -11.02 6.46
C MET A 273 -5.23 -12.22 6.28
N ASP A 274 -5.28 -13.12 7.26
CA ASP A 274 -6.20 -14.27 7.24
C ASP A 274 -7.67 -13.81 7.22
N GLU A 275 -8.00 -12.74 7.94
CA GLU A 275 -9.32 -12.11 7.88
C GLU A 275 -9.60 -11.60 6.46
N ALA A 276 -8.69 -10.86 5.84
CA ALA A 276 -8.85 -10.37 4.47
C ALA A 276 -9.05 -11.52 3.48
N ILE A 277 -8.24 -12.59 3.55
CA ILE A 277 -8.38 -13.78 2.69
C ILE A 277 -9.77 -14.43 2.87
N SER A 278 -10.28 -14.47 4.10
CA SER A 278 -11.56 -15.15 4.39
C SER A 278 -12.78 -14.48 3.76
N VAL A 279 -12.70 -13.19 3.45
CA VAL A 279 -13.82 -12.37 2.93
C VAL A 279 -13.57 -11.81 1.53
N GLN A 280 -12.42 -12.14 0.92
CA GLN A 280 -12.11 -11.66 -0.43
C GLN A 280 -13.13 -12.14 -1.46
N PRO A 281 -13.39 -11.38 -2.55
CA PRO A 281 -14.28 -11.81 -3.59
C PRO A 281 -13.73 -13.05 -4.30
N LEU A 282 -14.62 -13.97 -4.67
CA LEU A 282 -14.28 -15.07 -5.57
C LEU A 282 -14.00 -14.49 -6.98
N ALA A 283 -13.10 -15.14 -7.73
CA ALA A 283 -12.92 -14.79 -9.13
C ALA A 283 -14.24 -15.07 -9.89
N ASN A 284 -14.75 -14.05 -10.58
CA ASN A 284 -15.93 -14.16 -11.43
C ASN A 284 -15.56 -14.67 -12.81
#